data_ead0602249ec18a7020cddb493069abd
#
_entry.id   ead0602249ec18a7020cddb493069abd
#
_cell.length_a   1.000
_cell.length_b   1.000
_cell.length_c   1.000
_cell.angle_alpha   90.00
_cell.angle_beta   90.00
_cell.angle_gamma   90.00
#
_symmetry.space_group_name_H-M   'P 1'
#
loop_
_entity.id
_entity.type
_entity.pdbx_description
1 polymer ?
#
loop_
_entity_poly.entity_id
_entity_poly.type
_entity_poly.pdbx_seq_one_letter_code
_entity_poly.pdbx_strand_id
1 'polypeptide(L)'
;MQRVCVVGAGVIGSLYAAHLARVAEVSVLTRREEHARALNERGLRVSGKSDFVAHVAATASADALPGFDLGIIATKATELEAAAARLAGRFPAATLLTVQNGLGAEEIVRRLGDWSLVSAVTFMSGTRHDDAHVEYVLDTETWLGPYGTTPLETVQAIAGLLVRSGLKAQALADVRPAQWSKLIFNATVNGVAALTGLPHDAHFAERDAPCELGHLVHDLIEEGKRVAEAAGVALHDDPWEMNVLATRRGSAHYPSMLEDVEARRPTELELINGSLVREARRAGVEAPLQEALYALVQAKESSYLGTPVAA
;
A
#
# COMPACT_ATOMS: atom_id res chain seq x y z
N MET A 1 2.42 -10.98 20.72
CA MET A 1 3.35 -10.96 19.61
C MET A 1 4.62 -10.24 20.05
N GLN A 2 5.72 -10.94 20.09
CA GLN A 2 7.00 -10.39 20.54
C GLN A 2 8.05 -10.38 19.41
N ARG A 3 7.87 -11.25 18.39
CA ARG A 3 8.78 -11.35 17.25
C ARG A 3 8.04 -10.96 15.97
N VAL A 4 8.59 -9.99 15.27
CA VAL A 4 8.01 -9.44 14.04
C VAL A 4 9.00 -9.59 12.90
N CYS A 5 8.54 -10.04 11.75
CA CYS A 5 9.30 -10.02 10.51
C CYS A 5 8.69 -9.00 9.53
N VAL A 6 9.48 -8.03 9.08
CA VAL A 6 9.05 -7.12 8.01
C VAL A 6 9.67 -7.59 6.70
N VAL A 7 8.82 -7.93 5.75
CA VAL A 7 9.22 -8.39 4.42
C VAL A 7 9.17 -7.22 3.44
N GLY A 8 10.34 -6.76 3.02
CA GLY A 8 10.50 -5.57 2.21
C GLY A 8 10.78 -4.31 3.04
N ALA A 9 11.98 -3.76 2.88
CA ALA A 9 12.42 -2.53 3.52
C ALA A 9 12.37 -1.34 2.55
N GLY A 10 11.20 -1.15 1.91
CA GLY A 10 10.82 0.09 1.23
C GLY A 10 10.48 1.16 2.27
N VAL A 11 9.88 2.28 1.84
CA VAL A 11 9.47 3.36 2.76
C VAL A 11 8.58 2.83 3.88
N ILE A 12 7.46 2.20 3.54
CA ILE A 12 6.47 1.74 4.51
C ILE A 12 7.02 0.62 5.39
N GLY A 13 7.72 -0.36 4.81
CA GLY A 13 8.33 -1.44 5.58
C GLY A 13 9.40 -0.94 6.55
N SER A 14 10.21 0.04 6.14
CA SER A 14 11.19 0.67 7.02
C SER A 14 10.54 1.40 8.19
N LEU A 15 9.44 2.14 7.95
CA LEU A 15 8.71 2.81 9.03
C LEU A 15 8.12 1.80 10.03
N TYR A 16 7.49 0.72 9.54
CA TYR A 16 7.02 -0.36 10.44
C TYR A 16 8.17 -1.02 11.21
N ALA A 17 9.25 -1.39 10.52
CA ALA A 17 10.38 -2.07 11.15
C ALA A 17 11.01 -1.21 12.25
N ALA A 18 11.29 0.06 11.96
CA ALA A 18 11.92 0.97 12.92
C ALA A 18 11.04 1.24 14.15
N HIS A 19 9.77 1.54 13.94
CA HIS A 19 8.84 1.80 15.04
C HIS A 19 8.64 0.55 15.91
N LEU A 20 8.40 -0.60 15.28
CA LEU A 20 8.18 -1.87 15.98
C LEU A 20 9.41 -2.35 16.76
N ALA A 21 10.63 -2.06 16.29
CA ALA A 21 11.87 -2.40 17.02
C ALA A 21 12.00 -1.72 18.38
N ARG A 22 11.17 -0.72 18.67
CA ARG A 22 11.11 -0.08 20.01
C ARG A 22 10.34 -0.91 21.05
N VAL A 23 9.54 -1.90 20.60
CA VAL A 23 8.61 -2.64 21.48
C VAL A 23 8.60 -4.15 21.20
N ALA A 24 9.33 -4.62 20.21
CA ALA A 24 9.40 -6.03 19.80
C ALA A 24 10.77 -6.37 19.21
N GLU A 25 11.07 -7.66 19.11
CA GLU A 25 12.20 -8.15 18.32
C GLU A 25 11.82 -8.11 16.84
N VAL A 26 12.58 -7.34 16.05
CA VAL A 26 12.27 -7.15 14.62
C VAL A 26 13.37 -7.73 13.75
N SER A 27 12.96 -8.64 12.86
CA SER A 27 13.75 -9.07 11.72
C SER A 27 13.24 -8.43 10.43
N VAL A 28 14.14 -8.18 9.48
CA VAL A 28 13.80 -7.57 8.18
C VAL A 28 14.31 -8.47 7.07
N LEU A 29 13.39 -8.91 6.21
CA LEU A 29 13.73 -9.65 5.00
C LEU A 29 13.84 -8.70 3.82
N THR A 30 15.07 -8.50 3.34
CA THR A 30 15.36 -7.66 2.17
C THR A 30 15.46 -8.51 0.90
N ARG A 31 15.50 -7.85 -0.26
CA ARG A 31 15.80 -8.49 -1.54
C ARG A 31 17.31 -8.57 -1.81
N ARG A 32 18.05 -7.53 -1.37
CA ARG A 32 19.49 -7.37 -1.63
C ARG A 32 20.30 -7.56 -0.35
N GLU A 33 21.44 -8.24 -0.46
CA GLU A 33 22.36 -8.46 0.66
C GLU A 33 22.98 -7.15 1.16
N GLU A 34 23.30 -6.22 0.22
CA GLU A 34 23.86 -4.92 0.56
C GLU A 34 22.90 -4.10 1.45
N HIS A 35 21.58 -4.21 1.17
CA HIS A 35 20.56 -3.55 1.96
C HIS A 35 20.51 -4.13 3.38
N ALA A 36 20.51 -5.48 3.49
CA ALA A 36 20.56 -6.14 4.81
C ALA A 36 21.80 -5.74 5.60
N ARG A 37 22.96 -5.70 4.96
CA ARG A 37 24.22 -5.28 5.56
C ARG A 37 24.15 -3.83 6.07
N ALA A 38 23.64 -2.90 5.26
CA ALA A 38 23.49 -1.50 5.63
C ALA A 38 22.61 -1.32 6.89
N LEU A 39 21.48 -2.07 6.97
CA LEU A 39 20.60 -2.08 8.14
C LEU A 39 21.27 -2.63 9.40
N ASN A 40 22.04 -3.72 9.26
CA ASN A 40 22.75 -4.34 10.40
C ASN A 40 23.90 -3.47 10.92
N GLU A 41 24.65 -2.80 10.04
CA GLU A 41 25.83 -2.01 10.41
C GLU A 41 25.46 -0.63 10.96
N ARG A 42 24.49 0.04 10.32
CA ARG A 42 24.15 1.44 10.64
C ARG A 42 22.90 1.60 11.51
N GLY A 43 22.10 0.53 11.64
CA GLY A 43 20.72 0.63 12.11
C GLY A 43 19.82 1.31 11.08
N LEU A 44 18.55 1.44 11.41
CA LEU A 44 17.53 2.07 10.56
C LEU A 44 17.20 3.45 11.12
N ARG A 45 17.65 4.50 10.46
CA ARG A 45 17.40 5.90 10.77
C ARG A 45 16.01 6.31 10.32
N VAL A 46 15.23 6.88 11.22
CA VAL A 46 13.98 7.59 10.92
C VAL A 46 14.17 9.05 11.23
N SER A 47 13.77 9.93 10.30
CA SER A 47 13.71 11.39 10.46
C SER A 47 12.32 11.93 10.12
N GLY A 48 12.07 13.23 10.24
CA GLY A 48 10.80 13.86 9.92
C GLY A 48 9.80 13.84 11.09
N LYS A 49 8.65 13.19 10.95
CA LYS A 49 7.61 13.10 12.01
C LYS A 49 8.09 12.33 13.26
N SER A 50 9.12 11.51 13.11
CA SER A 50 9.85 10.86 14.20
C SER A 50 11.34 11.03 13.95
N ASP A 51 12.15 11.00 15.03
CA ASP A 51 13.59 11.19 14.91
C ASP A 51 14.32 10.23 15.89
N PHE A 52 14.79 9.08 15.34
CA PHE A 52 15.52 8.06 16.10
C PHE A 52 16.26 7.09 15.16
N VAL A 53 17.14 6.27 15.74
CA VAL A 53 17.73 5.10 15.08
C VAL A 53 17.24 3.84 15.77
N ALA A 54 16.74 2.89 14.98
CA ALA A 54 16.32 1.58 15.46
C ALA A 54 17.32 0.51 15.01
N HIS A 55 17.56 -0.48 15.87
CA HIS A 55 18.37 -1.64 15.52
C HIS A 55 17.45 -2.82 15.17
N VAL A 56 17.65 -3.38 13.99
CA VAL A 56 16.90 -4.52 13.45
C VAL A 56 17.87 -5.61 13.00
N ALA A 57 17.45 -6.85 13.00
CA ALA A 57 18.23 -7.95 12.40
C ALA A 57 17.79 -8.13 10.94
N ALA A 58 18.63 -7.79 9.97
CA ALA A 58 18.27 -7.86 8.57
C ALA A 58 19.00 -9.00 7.83
N THR A 59 18.31 -9.66 6.93
CA THR A 59 18.85 -10.71 6.05
C THR A 59 18.22 -10.67 4.67
N ALA A 60 18.95 -11.11 3.66
CA ALA A 60 18.43 -11.36 2.33
C ALA A 60 18.03 -12.84 2.12
N SER A 61 18.21 -13.72 3.10
CA SER A 61 17.82 -15.14 3.03
C SER A 61 16.65 -15.45 3.96
N ALA A 62 15.57 -15.99 3.43
CA ALA A 62 14.44 -16.45 4.24
C ALA A 62 14.82 -17.64 5.15
N ASP A 63 15.82 -18.43 4.78
CA ASP A 63 16.32 -19.55 5.59
C ASP A 63 17.07 -19.08 6.85
N ALA A 64 17.57 -17.85 6.85
CA ALA A 64 18.24 -17.24 7.98
C ALA A 64 17.28 -16.47 8.92
N LEU A 65 15.99 -16.39 8.59
CA LEU A 65 15.02 -15.72 9.45
C LEU A 65 14.76 -16.53 10.72
N PRO A 66 14.74 -15.89 11.90
CA PRO A 66 14.22 -16.53 13.10
C PRO A 66 12.69 -16.72 12.95
N GLY A 67 12.14 -17.64 13.72
CA GLY A 67 10.67 -17.76 13.82
C GLY A 67 10.03 -16.45 14.31
N PHE A 68 8.89 -16.09 13.76
CA PHE A 68 8.16 -14.88 14.12
C PHE A 68 6.67 -15.14 14.31
N ASP A 69 6.01 -14.25 15.06
CA ASP A 69 4.57 -14.34 15.34
C ASP A 69 3.77 -13.53 14.32
N LEU A 70 4.34 -12.40 13.86
CA LEU A 70 3.73 -11.48 12.90
C LEU A 70 4.69 -11.21 11.75
N GLY A 71 4.25 -11.46 10.52
CA GLY A 71 4.93 -11.04 9.30
C GLY A 71 4.19 -9.85 8.67
N ILE A 72 4.89 -8.74 8.39
CA ILE A 72 4.33 -7.59 7.66
C ILE A 72 4.91 -7.61 6.27
N ILE A 73 4.08 -7.88 5.25
CA ILE A 73 4.52 -7.86 3.86
C ILE A 73 4.33 -6.43 3.32
N ALA A 74 5.42 -5.69 3.22
CA ALA A 74 5.46 -4.28 2.81
C ALA A 74 6.26 -4.08 1.50
N THR A 75 6.29 -5.09 0.66
CA THR A 75 6.78 -4.97 -0.71
C THR A 75 5.76 -4.27 -1.59
N LYS A 76 6.15 -3.77 -2.75
CA LYS A 76 5.19 -3.36 -3.78
C LYS A 76 4.36 -4.56 -4.23
N ALA A 77 3.15 -4.29 -4.74
CA ALA A 77 2.24 -5.31 -5.25
C ALA A 77 2.89 -6.20 -6.33
N THR A 78 3.72 -5.62 -7.18
CA THR A 78 4.50 -6.32 -8.23
C THR A 78 5.49 -7.35 -7.70
N GLU A 79 5.91 -7.23 -6.45
CA GLU A 79 6.87 -8.13 -5.78
C GLU A 79 6.20 -9.03 -4.73
N LEU A 80 4.88 -8.87 -4.51
CA LEU A 80 4.15 -9.50 -3.40
C LEU A 80 4.18 -11.02 -3.49
N GLU A 81 3.89 -11.60 -4.65
CA GLU A 81 3.86 -13.04 -4.85
C GLU A 81 5.23 -13.66 -4.59
N ALA A 82 6.28 -13.07 -5.14
CA ALA A 82 7.65 -13.53 -4.91
C ALA A 82 8.08 -13.39 -3.44
N ALA A 83 7.66 -12.31 -2.77
CA ALA A 83 7.94 -12.09 -1.36
C ALA A 83 7.24 -13.13 -0.46
N ALA A 84 5.96 -13.40 -0.70
CA ALA A 84 5.19 -14.38 0.04
C ALA A 84 5.68 -15.83 -0.22
N ALA A 85 6.07 -16.15 -1.45
CA ALA A 85 6.64 -17.45 -1.80
C ALA A 85 7.91 -17.78 -1.00
N ARG A 86 8.71 -16.77 -0.64
CA ARG A 86 9.89 -16.96 0.23
C ARG A 86 9.56 -17.42 1.64
N LEU A 87 8.32 -17.14 2.11
CA LEU A 87 7.84 -17.55 3.44
C LEU A 87 7.10 -18.89 3.41
N ALA A 88 6.69 -19.35 2.23
CA ALA A 88 5.88 -20.54 2.07
C ALA A 88 6.53 -21.79 2.69
N GLY A 89 5.75 -22.54 3.49
CA GLY A 89 6.18 -23.76 4.15
C GLY A 89 7.12 -23.57 5.35
N ARG A 90 7.53 -22.32 5.68
CA ARG A 90 8.51 -22.05 6.75
C ARG A 90 7.88 -21.58 8.06
N PHE A 91 6.82 -20.79 7.98
CA PHE A 91 6.23 -20.11 9.15
C PHE A 91 4.70 -20.30 9.21
N PRO A 92 4.23 -21.57 9.35
CA PRO A 92 2.79 -21.87 9.23
C PRO A 92 1.94 -21.32 10.37
N ALA A 93 2.53 -21.02 11.52
CA ALA A 93 1.81 -20.47 12.68
C ALA A 93 1.81 -18.93 12.73
N ALA A 94 2.49 -18.28 11.78
CA ALA A 94 2.55 -16.82 11.76
C ALA A 94 1.23 -16.21 11.28
N THR A 95 0.92 -15.01 11.77
CA THR A 95 -0.07 -14.13 11.15
C THR A 95 0.64 -13.25 10.13
N LEU A 96 0.11 -13.11 8.92
CA LEU A 96 0.65 -12.18 7.92
C LEU A 96 -0.28 -10.97 7.76
N LEU A 97 0.31 -9.79 7.74
CA LEU A 97 -0.33 -8.52 7.48
C LEU A 97 0.08 -8.03 6.09
N THR A 98 -0.89 -7.76 5.22
CA THR A 98 -0.70 -7.14 3.92
C THR A 98 -0.99 -5.63 4.01
N VAL A 99 -0.19 -4.80 3.33
CA VAL A 99 -0.31 -3.34 3.37
C VAL A 99 -0.23 -2.72 1.96
N GLN A 100 -0.41 -3.55 0.94
CA GLN A 100 -0.39 -3.12 -0.46
C GLN A 100 -1.56 -2.19 -0.77
N ASN A 101 -1.36 -1.27 -1.72
CA ASN A 101 -2.43 -0.47 -2.28
C ASN A 101 -3.32 -1.34 -3.18
N GLY A 102 -4.61 -1.03 -3.22
CA GLY A 102 -5.56 -1.75 -4.07
C GLY A 102 -6.22 -2.94 -3.38
N LEU A 103 -6.77 -3.86 -4.17
CA LEU A 103 -7.43 -5.08 -3.70
C LEU A 103 -6.77 -6.32 -4.32
N GLY A 104 -6.81 -7.43 -3.60
CA GLY A 104 -6.34 -8.73 -4.08
C GLY A 104 -4.99 -9.18 -3.53
N ALA A 105 -4.37 -8.41 -2.66
CA ALA A 105 -3.11 -8.78 -2.02
C ALA A 105 -3.24 -10.05 -1.16
N GLU A 106 -4.31 -10.14 -0.41
CA GLU A 106 -4.61 -11.25 0.48
C GLU A 106 -4.84 -12.56 -0.31
N GLU A 107 -5.52 -12.48 -1.45
CA GLU A 107 -5.76 -13.63 -2.35
C GLU A 107 -4.46 -14.15 -2.93
N ILE A 108 -3.52 -13.27 -3.28
CA ILE A 108 -2.19 -13.66 -3.76
C ILE A 108 -1.44 -14.41 -2.66
N VAL A 109 -1.40 -13.88 -1.45
CA VAL A 109 -0.70 -14.48 -0.32
C VAL A 109 -1.34 -15.81 0.07
N ARG A 110 -2.67 -15.89 0.09
CA ARG A 110 -3.42 -17.11 0.47
C ARG A 110 -3.16 -18.30 -0.45
N ARG A 111 -2.87 -18.06 -1.74
CA ARG A 111 -2.50 -19.14 -2.68
C ARG A 111 -1.18 -19.82 -2.34
N LEU A 112 -0.33 -19.16 -1.56
CA LEU A 112 1.03 -19.61 -1.27
C LEU A 112 1.18 -20.27 0.11
N GLY A 113 0.18 -20.10 0.99
CA GLY A 113 0.19 -20.71 2.32
C GLY A 113 -1.07 -20.44 3.12
N ASP A 114 -1.30 -21.27 4.12
CA ASP A 114 -2.49 -21.23 4.97
C ASP A 114 -2.22 -20.42 6.26
N TRP A 115 -1.89 -19.15 6.07
CA TRP A 115 -1.67 -18.22 7.18
C TRP A 115 -2.96 -17.53 7.63
N SER A 116 -3.02 -17.14 8.90
CA SER A 116 -3.96 -16.10 9.33
C SER A 116 -3.58 -14.78 8.67
N LEU A 117 -4.53 -14.14 7.95
CA LEU A 117 -4.26 -12.94 7.19
C LEU A 117 -5.00 -11.73 7.79
N VAL A 118 -4.30 -10.60 7.83
CA VAL A 118 -4.85 -9.30 8.23
C VAL A 118 -4.58 -8.31 7.09
N SER A 119 -5.63 -7.60 6.68
CA SER A 119 -5.51 -6.53 5.71
C SER A 119 -5.25 -5.20 6.42
N ALA A 120 -4.37 -4.39 5.87
CA ALA A 120 -4.12 -3.04 6.39
C ALA A 120 -4.22 -1.97 5.30
N VAL A 121 -4.79 -0.84 5.68
CA VAL A 121 -4.90 0.37 4.85
C VAL A 121 -4.24 1.51 5.58
N THR A 122 -3.30 2.19 4.93
CA THR A 122 -2.61 3.35 5.49
C THR A 122 -2.38 4.43 4.43
N PHE A 123 -2.44 5.69 4.83
CA PHE A 123 -1.93 6.82 4.05
C PHE A 123 -0.57 7.32 4.57
N MET A 124 0.02 6.57 5.49
CA MET A 124 1.39 6.83 5.94
C MET A 124 2.33 6.92 4.74
N SER A 125 3.17 7.95 4.71
CA SER A 125 4.12 8.15 3.63
C SER A 125 5.46 8.64 4.13
N GLY A 126 6.46 8.52 3.28
CA GLY A 126 7.81 8.95 3.58
C GLY A 126 8.69 8.98 2.34
N THR A 127 9.93 9.39 2.52
CA THR A 127 10.96 9.41 1.50
C THR A 127 12.13 8.54 1.93
N ARG A 128 12.58 7.66 1.07
CA ARG A 128 13.79 6.87 1.33
C ARG A 128 15.01 7.63 0.80
N HIS A 129 15.92 8.00 1.69
CA HIS A 129 17.15 8.68 1.34
C HIS A 129 18.26 7.70 0.94
N ASP A 130 18.38 6.58 1.68
CA ASP A 130 19.28 5.47 1.36
C ASP A 130 18.75 4.13 1.92
N ASP A 131 19.58 3.08 1.90
CA ASP A 131 19.18 1.74 2.37
C ASP A 131 18.97 1.65 3.90
N ALA A 132 19.40 2.64 4.68
CA ALA A 132 19.27 2.66 6.13
C ALA A 132 18.64 3.97 6.66
N HIS A 133 18.10 4.82 5.79
CA HIS A 133 17.47 6.07 6.18
C HIS A 133 16.15 6.31 5.46
N VAL A 134 15.09 6.46 6.23
CA VAL A 134 13.74 6.84 5.79
C VAL A 134 13.30 8.11 6.54
N GLU A 135 12.75 9.06 5.81
CA GLU A 135 12.05 10.21 6.37
C GLU A 135 10.55 9.92 6.47
N TYR A 136 9.98 10.10 7.64
CA TYR A 136 8.55 9.96 7.90
C TYR A 136 7.85 11.28 7.60
N VAL A 137 7.16 11.35 6.47
CA VAL A 137 6.55 12.61 5.98
C VAL A 137 5.12 12.77 6.47
N LEU A 138 4.29 11.74 6.34
CA LEU A 138 2.87 11.80 6.68
C LEU A 138 2.51 10.74 7.71
N ASP A 139 2.15 11.20 8.91
CA ASP A 139 1.69 10.38 10.03
C ASP A 139 0.17 10.28 10.03
N THR A 140 -0.34 9.19 9.48
CA THR A 140 -1.77 8.88 9.43
C THR A 140 -2.09 7.57 10.13
N GLU A 141 -3.36 7.37 10.43
CA GLU A 141 -3.86 6.12 10.98
C GLU A 141 -3.73 4.97 9.96
N THR A 142 -3.41 3.79 10.47
CA THR A 142 -3.49 2.52 9.76
C THR A 142 -4.73 1.79 10.25
N TRP A 143 -5.67 1.52 9.36
CA TRP A 143 -6.82 0.67 9.65
C TRP A 143 -6.49 -0.77 9.31
N LEU A 144 -6.81 -1.68 10.25
CA LEU A 144 -6.58 -3.10 10.10
C LEU A 144 -7.90 -3.86 10.21
N GLY A 145 -8.06 -4.92 9.43
CA GLY A 145 -9.22 -5.79 9.53
C GLY A 145 -8.87 -7.25 9.25
N PRO A 146 -9.71 -8.19 9.76
CA PRO A 146 -9.50 -9.59 9.51
C PRO A 146 -9.75 -9.94 8.04
N TYR A 147 -8.97 -10.87 7.49
CA TYR A 147 -9.23 -11.49 6.22
C TYR A 147 -9.59 -12.97 6.41
N GLY A 148 -10.67 -13.43 5.77
CA GLY A 148 -11.16 -14.79 5.90
C GLY A 148 -11.64 -15.11 7.33
N THR A 149 -11.04 -16.11 7.95
CA THR A 149 -11.42 -16.61 9.28
C THR A 149 -10.55 -16.05 10.41
N THR A 150 -9.69 -15.08 10.13
CA THR A 150 -8.80 -14.47 11.16
C THR A 150 -9.65 -13.82 12.25
N PRO A 151 -9.44 -14.13 13.53
CA PRO A 151 -10.20 -13.53 14.62
C PRO A 151 -9.93 -12.04 14.77
N LEU A 152 -10.96 -11.25 15.14
CA LEU A 152 -10.83 -9.82 15.40
C LEU A 152 -9.85 -9.51 16.54
N GLU A 153 -9.76 -10.38 17.54
CA GLU A 153 -8.82 -10.26 18.65
C GLU A 153 -7.36 -10.26 18.17
N THR A 154 -7.06 -11.02 17.12
CA THR A 154 -5.73 -11.01 16.48
C THR A 154 -5.45 -9.64 15.86
N VAL A 155 -6.42 -9.06 15.17
CA VAL A 155 -6.32 -7.72 14.59
C VAL A 155 -6.13 -6.65 15.66
N GLN A 156 -6.90 -6.73 16.74
CA GLN A 156 -6.79 -5.82 17.90
C GLN A 156 -5.42 -5.92 18.56
N ALA A 157 -4.87 -7.12 18.70
CA ALA A 157 -3.53 -7.33 19.25
C ALA A 157 -2.44 -6.67 18.38
N ILE A 158 -2.57 -6.77 17.05
CA ILE A 158 -1.66 -6.13 16.08
C ILE A 158 -1.81 -4.61 16.14
N ALA A 159 -3.04 -4.08 16.11
CA ALA A 159 -3.27 -2.63 16.24
C ALA A 159 -2.67 -2.09 17.54
N GLY A 160 -2.89 -2.77 18.67
CA GLY A 160 -2.30 -2.41 19.95
C GLY A 160 -0.75 -2.44 19.93
N LEU A 161 -0.14 -3.38 19.20
CA LEU A 161 1.32 -3.42 19.04
C LEU A 161 1.82 -2.20 18.25
N LEU A 162 1.15 -1.84 17.14
CA LEU A 162 1.48 -0.66 16.35
C LEU A 162 1.34 0.63 17.18
N VAL A 163 0.26 0.77 17.95
CA VAL A 163 0.07 1.94 18.83
C VAL A 163 1.18 2.03 19.88
N ARG A 164 1.54 0.94 20.54
CA ARG A 164 2.67 0.95 21.49
C ARG A 164 4.00 1.30 20.85
N SER A 165 4.19 1.01 19.57
CA SER A 165 5.39 1.38 18.82
C SER A 165 5.47 2.87 18.46
N GLY A 166 4.38 3.62 18.69
CA GLY A 166 4.26 5.04 18.38
C GLY A 166 3.64 5.33 17.01
N LEU A 167 3.11 4.33 16.34
CA LEU A 167 2.30 4.49 15.13
C LEU A 167 0.82 4.62 15.49
N LYS A 168 0.03 5.24 14.62
CA LYS A 168 -1.43 5.29 14.74
C LYS A 168 -2.03 4.06 14.08
N ALA A 169 -2.90 3.35 14.78
CA ALA A 169 -3.54 2.16 14.24
C ALA A 169 -4.89 1.88 14.91
N GLN A 170 -5.85 1.39 14.13
CA GLN A 170 -7.18 1.02 14.58
C GLN A 170 -7.58 -0.34 14.00
N ALA A 171 -8.10 -1.24 14.85
CA ALA A 171 -8.72 -2.48 14.41
C ALA A 171 -10.19 -2.25 14.06
N LEU A 172 -10.59 -2.67 12.88
CA LEU A 172 -11.95 -2.64 12.38
C LEU A 172 -12.49 -4.07 12.23
N ALA A 173 -13.76 -4.28 12.47
CA ALA A 173 -14.40 -5.58 12.21
C ALA A 173 -14.47 -5.89 10.70
N ASP A 174 -14.57 -4.84 9.88
CA ASP A 174 -14.50 -4.88 8.43
C ASP A 174 -13.68 -3.69 7.92
N VAL A 175 -12.57 -3.96 7.27
CA VAL A 175 -11.68 -2.93 6.72
C VAL A 175 -11.99 -2.59 5.25
N ARG A 176 -12.85 -3.37 4.60
CA ARG A 176 -13.21 -3.15 3.18
C ARG A 176 -13.72 -1.74 2.90
N PRO A 177 -14.56 -1.10 3.75
CA PRO A 177 -14.94 0.30 3.56
C PRO A 177 -13.76 1.25 3.38
N ALA A 178 -12.74 1.12 4.22
CA ALA A 178 -11.52 1.95 4.14
C ALA A 178 -10.64 1.58 2.93
N GLN A 179 -10.53 0.28 2.61
CA GLN A 179 -9.82 -0.18 1.41
C GLN A 179 -10.45 0.41 0.14
N TRP A 180 -11.78 0.39 0.02
CA TRP A 180 -12.48 0.90 -1.14
C TRP A 180 -12.41 2.43 -1.25
N SER A 181 -12.55 3.16 -0.14
CA SER A 181 -12.35 4.62 -0.16
C SER A 181 -10.96 4.98 -0.71
N LYS A 182 -9.92 4.32 -0.20
CA LYS A 182 -8.55 4.52 -0.68
C LYS A 182 -8.34 4.01 -2.10
N LEU A 183 -8.95 2.89 -2.48
CA LEU A 183 -8.85 2.34 -3.83
C LEU A 183 -9.34 3.34 -4.87
N ILE A 184 -10.56 3.87 -4.70
CA ILE A 184 -11.18 4.81 -5.63
C ILE A 184 -10.34 6.09 -5.73
N PHE A 185 -9.91 6.63 -4.59
CA PHE A 185 -9.01 7.78 -4.56
C PHE A 185 -7.71 7.49 -5.33
N ASN A 186 -7.03 6.38 -5.03
CA ASN A 186 -5.78 6.02 -5.67
C ASN A 186 -5.94 5.70 -7.17
N ALA A 187 -6.96 4.94 -7.56
CA ALA A 187 -7.20 4.59 -8.95
C ALA A 187 -7.36 5.85 -9.81
N THR A 188 -8.04 6.87 -9.28
CA THR A 188 -8.23 8.13 -9.98
C THR A 188 -6.96 8.98 -9.96
N VAL A 189 -6.48 9.34 -8.78
CA VAL A 189 -5.36 10.30 -8.63
C VAL A 189 -4.07 9.75 -9.22
N ASN A 190 -3.72 8.50 -8.93
CA ASN A 190 -2.50 7.89 -9.44
C ASN A 190 -2.57 7.68 -10.96
N GLY A 191 -3.72 7.21 -11.49
CA GLY A 191 -3.89 6.98 -12.92
C GLY A 191 -3.79 8.27 -13.73
N VAL A 192 -4.49 9.33 -13.29
CA VAL A 192 -4.44 10.64 -13.94
C VAL A 192 -3.03 11.24 -13.88
N ALA A 193 -2.37 11.20 -12.73
CA ALA A 193 -1.01 11.70 -12.58
C ALA A 193 -0.01 10.91 -13.46
N ALA A 194 -0.12 9.59 -13.51
CA ALA A 194 0.73 8.74 -14.34
C ALA A 194 0.66 9.06 -15.84
N LEU A 195 -0.54 9.45 -16.32
CA LEU A 195 -0.73 9.83 -17.73
C LEU A 195 -0.29 11.25 -18.04
N THR A 196 -0.64 12.20 -17.16
CA THR A 196 -0.44 13.63 -17.40
C THR A 196 0.97 14.11 -17.03
N GLY A 197 1.67 13.38 -16.14
CA GLY A 197 2.92 13.84 -15.52
C GLY A 197 2.71 14.96 -14.48
N LEU A 198 1.45 15.27 -14.14
CA LEU A 198 1.15 16.32 -13.17
C LEU A 198 1.19 15.77 -11.73
N PRO A 199 1.82 16.49 -10.80
CA PRO A 199 1.67 16.17 -9.38
C PRO A 199 0.24 16.41 -8.93
N HIS A 200 -0.16 15.76 -7.83
CA HIS A 200 -1.48 15.94 -7.25
C HIS A 200 -1.57 17.28 -6.51
N ASP A 201 -2.18 18.25 -7.14
CA ASP A 201 -2.35 19.62 -6.65
C ASP A 201 -3.79 20.14 -6.84
N ALA A 202 -4.00 21.43 -6.71
CA ALA A 202 -5.32 22.06 -6.79
C ALA A 202 -6.09 21.75 -8.08
N HIS A 203 -5.40 21.52 -9.22
CA HIS A 203 -6.04 21.22 -10.50
C HIS A 203 -6.88 19.93 -10.47
N PHE A 204 -6.54 19.00 -9.56
CA PHE A 204 -7.30 17.75 -9.39
C PHE A 204 -8.63 17.94 -8.64
N ALA A 205 -8.84 19.06 -7.99
CA ALA A 205 -10.04 19.34 -7.19
C ALA A 205 -10.83 20.57 -7.65
N GLU A 206 -10.24 21.41 -8.52
CA GLU A 206 -10.87 22.62 -9.01
C GLU A 206 -11.93 22.29 -10.08
N ARG A 207 -13.18 22.65 -9.83
CA ARG A 207 -14.31 22.41 -10.73
C ARG A 207 -14.91 23.68 -11.31
N ASP A 208 -14.40 24.85 -10.90
CA ASP A 208 -14.80 26.11 -11.49
C ASP A 208 -14.17 26.26 -12.87
N ALA A 209 -14.96 26.73 -13.83
CA ALA A 209 -14.50 26.86 -15.20
C ALA A 209 -13.24 27.75 -15.29
N PRO A 210 -12.25 27.40 -16.11
CA PRO A 210 -12.27 26.36 -17.15
C PRO A 210 -11.49 25.06 -16.78
N CYS A 211 -11.55 24.56 -15.55
CA CYS A 211 -10.75 23.42 -15.13
C CYS A 211 -11.38 22.07 -15.52
N GLU A 212 -11.12 21.60 -16.73
CA GLU A 212 -11.61 20.31 -17.22
C GLU A 212 -11.02 19.11 -16.48
N LEU A 213 -9.78 19.22 -15.94
CA LEU A 213 -9.16 18.13 -15.20
C LEU A 213 -9.88 17.80 -13.90
N GLY A 214 -10.27 18.82 -13.13
CA GLY A 214 -11.03 18.62 -11.90
C GLY A 214 -12.41 18.00 -12.13
N HIS A 215 -13.06 18.32 -13.26
CA HIS A 215 -14.31 17.67 -13.66
C HIS A 215 -14.08 16.19 -13.98
N LEU A 216 -13.07 15.86 -14.77
CA LEU A 216 -12.72 14.47 -15.10
C LEU A 216 -12.37 13.66 -13.84
N VAL A 217 -11.58 14.23 -12.93
CA VAL A 217 -11.22 13.57 -11.65
C VAL A 217 -12.47 13.30 -10.81
N HIS A 218 -13.38 14.26 -10.74
CA HIS A 218 -14.66 14.08 -10.05
C HIS A 218 -15.49 12.95 -10.67
N ASP A 219 -15.64 12.91 -11.99
CA ASP A 219 -16.45 11.93 -12.69
C ASP A 219 -15.86 10.51 -12.54
N LEU A 220 -14.53 10.37 -12.58
CA LEU A 220 -13.81 9.12 -12.28
C LEU A 220 -14.09 8.63 -10.85
N ILE A 221 -14.08 9.54 -9.87
CA ILE A 221 -14.39 9.20 -8.49
C ILE A 221 -15.85 8.76 -8.34
N GLU A 222 -16.79 9.51 -8.93
CA GLU A 222 -18.21 9.16 -8.88
C GLU A 222 -18.50 7.82 -9.57
N GLU A 223 -17.78 7.50 -10.65
CA GLU A 223 -17.87 6.17 -11.26
C GLU A 223 -17.37 5.08 -10.31
N GLY A 224 -16.23 5.28 -9.64
CA GLY A 224 -15.73 4.35 -8.61
C GLY A 224 -16.69 4.18 -7.43
N LYS A 225 -17.36 5.25 -6.98
CA LYS A 225 -18.39 5.19 -5.92
C LYS A 225 -19.59 4.34 -6.34
N ARG A 226 -20.05 4.46 -7.61
CA ARG A 226 -21.12 3.58 -8.14
C ARG A 226 -20.70 2.12 -8.15
N VAL A 227 -19.44 1.83 -8.48
CA VAL A 227 -18.91 0.45 -8.40
C VAL A 227 -18.93 -0.07 -6.97
N ALA A 228 -18.51 0.72 -5.99
CA ALA A 228 -18.55 0.34 -4.58
C ALA A 228 -19.97 0.06 -4.09
N GLU A 229 -20.92 0.92 -4.44
CA GLU A 229 -22.35 0.75 -4.12
C GLU A 229 -22.89 -0.55 -4.72
N ALA A 230 -22.62 -0.82 -5.99
CA ALA A 230 -23.06 -2.05 -6.67
C ALA A 230 -22.39 -3.32 -6.10
N ALA A 231 -21.16 -3.20 -5.59
CA ALA A 231 -20.46 -4.26 -4.86
C ALA A 231 -20.95 -4.43 -3.41
N GLY A 232 -21.92 -3.61 -2.95
CA GLY A 232 -22.47 -3.65 -1.60
C GLY A 232 -21.51 -3.16 -0.52
N VAL A 233 -20.57 -2.27 -0.87
CA VAL A 233 -19.58 -1.72 0.06
C VAL A 233 -19.93 -0.27 0.41
N ALA A 234 -20.27 -0.03 1.66
CA ALA A 234 -20.37 1.33 2.20
C ALA A 234 -18.95 1.90 2.38
N LEU A 235 -18.70 3.09 1.86
CA LEU A 235 -17.38 3.71 1.96
C LEU A 235 -17.13 4.25 3.38
N HIS A 236 -15.88 4.19 3.82
CA HIS A 236 -15.45 4.72 5.12
C HIS A 236 -15.37 6.26 5.08
N ASP A 237 -14.70 6.78 4.05
CA ASP A 237 -14.58 8.19 3.75
C ASP A 237 -15.03 8.46 2.32
N ASP A 238 -15.51 9.65 2.01
CA ASP A 238 -15.82 10.04 0.63
C ASP A 238 -14.51 10.30 -0.16
N PRO A 239 -14.24 9.55 -1.25
CA PRO A 239 -13.02 9.72 -2.02
C PRO A 239 -12.86 11.09 -2.67
N TRP A 240 -13.96 11.80 -2.96
CA TRP A 240 -13.89 13.17 -3.45
C TRP A 240 -13.42 14.13 -2.36
N GLU A 241 -13.98 14.03 -1.16
CA GLU A 241 -13.54 14.83 -0.02
C GLU A 241 -12.07 14.54 0.34
N MET A 242 -11.67 13.28 0.25
CA MET A 242 -10.26 12.88 0.41
C MET A 242 -9.36 13.57 -0.63
N ASN A 243 -9.80 13.64 -1.91
CA ASN A 243 -9.09 14.33 -2.98
C ASN A 243 -8.96 15.83 -2.68
N VAL A 244 -10.07 16.51 -2.37
CA VAL A 244 -10.09 17.93 -2.04
C VAL A 244 -9.20 18.23 -0.84
N LEU A 245 -9.27 17.42 0.22
CA LEU A 245 -8.44 17.60 1.41
C LEU A 245 -6.96 17.43 1.11
N ALA A 246 -6.60 16.45 0.29
CA ALA A 246 -5.22 16.17 -0.08
C ALA A 246 -4.59 17.33 -0.88
N THR A 247 -5.34 17.97 -1.79
CA THR A 247 -4.85 19.12 -2.58
C THR A 247 -4.60 20.37 -1.73
N ARG A 248 -5.25 20.48 -0.55
CA ARG A 248 -5.11 21.63 0.36
C ARG A 248 -3.88 21.56 1.28
N ARG A 249 -3.09 20.49 1.23
CA ARG A 249 -1.94 20.31 2.14
C ARG A 249 -0.73 21.20 1.87
N GLY A 250 -0.84 22.16 0.95
CA GLY A 250 0.12 23.25 0.75
C GLY A 250 1.39 22.90 -0.04
N SER A 251 1.62 21.65 -0.38
CA SER A 251 2.64 21.22 -1.33
C SER A 251 2.05 20.18 -2.28
N ALA A 252 2.39 20.27 -3.56
CA ALA A 252 2.01 19.26 -4.53
C ALA A 252 2.52 17.89 -4.06
N HIS A 253 1.60 16.93 -3.92
CA HIS A 253 1.97 15.57 -3.58
C HIS A 253 2.36 14.83 -4.87
N TYR A 254 3.47 14.09 -4.82
CA TYR A 254 3.92 13.27 -5.94
C TYR A 254 3.33 11.85 -5.79
N PRO A 255 2.33 11.46 -6.61
CA PRO A 255 1.73 10.14 -6.50
C PRO A 255 2.73 9.02 -6.81
N SER A 256 2.68 7.93 -6.05
CA SER A 256 3.64 6.82 -6.17
C SER A 256 3.68 6.17 -7.56
N MET A 257 2.54 6.12 -8.26
CA MET A 257 2.47 5.59 -9.62
C MET A 257 3.16 6.52 -10.63
N LEU A 258 3.07 7.84 -10.44
CA LEU A 258 3.82 8.81 -11.25
C LEU A 258 5.33 8.63 -11.07
N GLU A 259 5.79 8.47 -9.80
CA GLU A 259 7.20 8.17 -9.52
C GLU A 259 7.67 6.89 -10.22
N ASP A 260 6.83 5.85 -10.28
CA ASP A 260 7.17 4.61 -10.97
C ASP A 260 7.24 4.78 -12.48
N VAL A 261 6.28 5.49 -13.09
CA VAL A 261 6.26 5.77 -14.53
C VAL A 261 7.48 6.59 -14.95
N GLU A 262 7.82 7.65 -14.21
CA GLU A 262 9.00 8.48 -14.50
C GLU A 262 10.31 7.71 -14.36
N ALA A 263 10.37 6.84 -13.36
CA ALA A 263 11.52 5.95 -13.17
C ALA A 263 11.50 4.70 -14.08
N ARG A 264 10.50 4.59 -14.98
CA ARG A 264 10.28 3.43 -15.87
C ARG A 264 10.26 2.09 -15.12
N ARG A 265 9.62 2.07 -13.97
CA ARG A 265 9.43 0.87 -13.16
C ARG A 265 8.02 0.30 -13.34
N PRO A 266 7.81 -1.01 -13.10
CA PRO A 266 6.47 -1.58 -12.99
C PRO A 266 5.67 -0.85 -11.89
N THR A 267 4.41 -0.54 -12.20
CA THR A 267 3.48 0.13 -11.29
C THR A 267 2.60 -0.86 -10.53
N GLU A 268 1.82 -0.38 -9.58
CA GLU A 268 0.80 -1.19 -8.88
C GLU A 268 -0.56 -1.17 -9.61
N LEU A 269 -0.56 -0.89 -10.91
CA LEU A 269 -1.75 -0.71 -11.75
C LEU A 269 -2.78 -1.85 -11.59
N GLU A 270 -2.32 -3.11 -11.55
CA GLU A 270 -3.19 -4.28 -11.49
C GLU A 270 -4.00 -4.38 -10.19
N LEU A 271 -3.41 -4.07 -9.04
CA LEU A 271 -4.12 -4.10 -7.77
C LEU A 271 -4.87 -2.80 -7.48
N ILE A 272 -4.56 -1.71 -8.19
CA ILE A 272 -5.26 -0.42 -8.05
C ILE A 272 -6.36 -0.33 -9.12
N ASN A 273 -6.06 0.18 -10.31
CA ASN A 273 -7.07 0.39 -11.36
C ASN A 273 -7.66 -0.92 -11.87
N GLY A 274 -6.82 -1.94 -12.09
CA GLY A 274 -7.26 -3.25 -12.56
C GLY A 274 -8.23 -3.93 -11.59
N SER A 275 -8.03 -3.80 -10.28
CA SER A 275 -8.97 -4.36 -9.31
C SER A 275 -10.32 -3.65 -9.34
N LEU A 276 -10.35 -2.32 -9.46
CA LEU A 276 -11.60 -1.55 -9.55
C LEU A 276 -12.41 -1.93 -10.80
N VAL A 277 -11.73 -2.08 -11.94
CA VAL A 277 -12.36 -2.54 -13.19
C VAL A 277 -12.89 -3.97 -13.06
N ARG A 278 -12.15 -4.87 -12.42
CA ARG A 278 -12.63 -6.24 -12.16
C ARG A 278 -13.85 -6.26 -11.25
N GLU A 279 -13.88 -5.44 -10.22
CA GLU A 279 -15.03 -5.33 -9.32
C GLU A 279 -16.26 -4.73 -10.04
N ALA A 280 -16.10 -3.74 -10.92
CA ALA A 280 -17.17 -3.23 -11.77
C ALA A 280 -17.81 -4.34 -12.61
N ARG A 281 -16.99 -5.14 -13.28
CA ARG A 281 -17.45 -6.30 -14.07
C ARG A 281 -18.15 -7.36 -13.23
N ARG A 282 -17.65 -7.67 -12.03
CA ARG A 282 -18.30 -8.61 -11.09
C ARG A 282 -19.64 -8.12 -10.61
N ALA A 283 -19.77 -6.82 -10.35
CA ALA A 283 -21.01 -6.18 -9.92
C ALA A 283 -21.99 -5.92 -11.06
N GLY A 284 -21.59 -6.14 -12.32
CA GLY A 284 -22.42 -5.88 -13.50
C GLY A 284 -22.70 -4.41 -13.76
N VAL A 285 -21.76 -3.54 -13.38
CA VAL A 285 -21.84 -2.07 -13.52
C VAL A 285 -20.85 -1.60 -14.58
N GLU A 286 -21.27 -0.72 -15.45
CA GLU A 286 -20.39 -0.07 -16.42
C GLU A 286 -19.50 0.98 -15.73
N ALA A 287 -18.20 0.95 -16.07
CA ALA A 287 -17.20 1.88 -15.55
C ALA A 287 -16.27 2.36 -16.70
N PRO A 288 -16.83 3.00 -17.75
CA PRO A 288 -16.09 3.32 -18.96
C PRO A 288 -14.92 4.27 -18.76
N LEU A 289 -15.00 5.22 -17.83
CA LEU A 289 -13.90 6.14 -17.53
C LEU A 289 -12.75 5.42 -16.81
N GLN A 290 -13.07 4.57 -15.84
CA GLN A 290 -12.07 3.77 -15.11
C GLN A 290 -11.45 2.71 -16.04
N GLU A 291 -12.21 2.09 -16.93
CA GLU A 291 -11.70 1.16 -17.93
C GLU A 291 -10.76 1.86 -18.93
N ALA A 292 -11.14 3.06 -19.41
CA ALA A 292 -10.30 3.86 -20.30
C ALA A 292 -9.00 4.28 -19.59
N LEU A 293 -9.10 4.76 -18.35
CA LEU A 293 -7.94 5.15 -17.56
C LEU A 293 -6.99 3.97 -17.34
N TYR A 294 -7.52 2.80 -16.96
CA TYR A 294 -6.73 1.58 -16.79
C TYR A 294 -6.00 1.19 -18.08
N ALA A 295 -6.71 1.14 -19.22
CA ALA A 295 -6.14 0.78 -20.50
C ALA A 295 -5.02 1.75 -20.94
N LEU A 296 -5.22 3.05 -20.74
CA LEU A 296 -4.22 4.08 -21.10
C LEU A 296 -2.96 3.99 -20.23
N VAL A 297 -3.11 3.78 -18.92
CA VAL A 297 -1.95 3.60 -18.02
C VAL A 297 -1.21 2.30 -18.34
N GLN A 298 -1.93 1.21 -18.64
CA GLN A 298 -1.35 -0.06 -19.09
C GLN A 298 -0.53 0.11 -20.38
N ALA A 299 -1.09 0.82 -21.37
CA ALA A 299 -0.38 1.12 -22.60
C ALA A 299 0.87 1.98 -22.35
N LYS A 300 0.77 2.97 -21.46
CA LYS A 300 1.91 3.79 -21.02
C LYS A 300 3.00 2.94 -20.40
N GLU A 301 2.63 2.06 -19.47
CA GLU A 301 3.57 1.14 -18.81
C GLU A 301 4.23 0.19 -19.81
N SER A 302 3.46 -0.42 -20.71
CA SER A 302 3.96 -1.30 -21.76
C SER A 302 4.97 -0.60 -22.68
N SER A 303 4.79 0.68 -22.94
CA SER A 303 5.67 1.46 -23.84
C SER A 303 7.11 1.56 -23.37
N TYR A 304 7.36 1.46 -22.07
CA TYR A 304 8.72 1.53 -21.52
C TYR A 304 9.22 0.19 -20.93
N LEU A 305 8.35 -0.76 -20.59
CA LEU A 305 8.75 -2.09 -20.14
C LEU A 305 9.02 -3.06 -21.31
N GLY A 306 8.57 -2.72 -22.51
CA GLY A 306 8.71 -3.60 -23.69
C GLY A 306 7.81 -4.84 -23.63
N THR A 307 6.79 -4.85 -22.77
CA THR A 307 5.80 -5.91 -22.68
C THR A 307 4.66 -5.64 -23.66
N PRO A 308 4.12 -6.66 -24.38
CA PRO A 308 2.93 -6.46 -25.20
C PRO A 308 1.75 -5.99 -24.33
N VAL A 309 0.96 -5.04 -24.84
CA VAL A 309 -0.34 -4.71 -24.23
C VAL A 309 -1.18 -5.99 -24.35
N ALA A 310 -1.68 -6.50 -23.23
CA ALA A 310 -2.54 -7.69 -23.24
C ALA A 310 -3.77 -7.39 -24.12
N ALA A 311 -4.08 -8.32 -25.03
CA ALA A 311 -5.20 -8.20 -25.96
C ALA A 311 -6.55 -8.41 -25.25
#